data_440c4282df662dee173319f9c82ceac4
#
_entry.id   440c4282df662dee173319f9c82ceac4
#
_cell.length_a   1.000
_cell.length_b   1.000
_cell.length_c   1.000
_cell.angle_alpha   90.00
_cell.angle_beta   90.00
_cell.angle_gamma   90.00
#
_symmetry.space_group_name_H-M   'P 1'
#
loop_
_entity.id
_entity.type
_entity.pdbx_description
1 polymer ?
#
loop_
_entity_poly.entity_id
_entity_poly.type
_entity_poly.pdbx_seq_one_letter_code
_entity_poly.pdbx_strand_id
1 'polypeptide(L)'
;MQDVDTLIELIRASRHEDALAMLNASPALATQRTDRSGQLCGATPLHWAAHHNATELCQRLIELGADVNDAAGQWWRTPLAWGADAAATESVELLLSNGADVNQDAIVGTTALHAVAMGGASQGKRDPQAYKRTAEILIAHGADIHRRTEKQRTPLDEAVDNGNKSVAAVLRKHGAEISDSSL
;
A
#
# COMPACT_ATOMS: atom_id res chain seq x y z
N MET A 1 26.22 -9.35 10.42
CA MET A 1 25.03 -10.21 10.56
C MET A 1 23.99 -9.64 9.60
N GLN A 2 23.55 -10.43 8.62
CA GLN A 2 22.48 -10.00 7.70
C GLN A 2 21.16 -10.19 8.45
N ASP A 3 20.43 -9.13 8.68
CA ASP A 3 19.15 -9.13 9.37
C ASP A 3 18.08 -8.38 8.55
N VAL A 4 16.83 -8.58 8.89
CA VAL A 4 15.70 -7.98 8.18
C VAL A 4 15.72 -6.44 8.23
N ASP A 5 16.24 -5.86 9.30
CA ASP A 5 16.35 -4.40 9.44
C ASP A 5 17.35 -3.82 8.43
N THR A 6 18.49 -4.49 8.22
CA THR A 6 19.47 -4.11 7.19
C THR A 6 18.84 -4.19 5.78
N LEU A 7 18.08 -5.27 5.49
CA LEU A 7 17.38 -5.41 4.22
C LEU A 7 16.38 -4.26 4.00
N ILE A 8 15.60 -3.93 5.02
CA ILE A 8 14.64 -2.82 4.96
C ILE A 8 15.34 -1.47 4.74
N GLU A 9 16.46 -1.23 5.39
CA GLU A 9 17.24 0.00 5.16
C GLU A 9 17.77 0.10 3.72
N LEU A 10 18.20 -1.02 3.11
CA LEU A 10 18.60 -1.04 1.70
C LEU A 10 17.42 -0.70 0.79
N ILE A 11 16.24 -1.26 1.05
CA ILE A 11 15.01 -0.96 0.28
C ILE A 11 14.66 0.53 0.40
N ARG A 12 14.64 1.07 1.62
CA ARG A 12 14.35 2.49 1.90
C ARG A 12 15.35 3.44 1.26
N ALA A 13 16.60 3.05 1.17
CA ALA A 13 17.66 3.80 0.50
C ALA A 13 17.66 3.63 -1.03
N SER A 14 16.68 2.91 -1.59
CA SER A 14 16.58 2.57 -3.02
C SER A 14 17.81 1.82 -3.57
N ARG A 15 18.50 1.07 -2.69
CA ARG A 15 19.64 0.22 -3.04
C ARG A 15 19.13 -1.18 -3.44
N HIS A 16 18.37 -1.24 -4.52
CA HIS A 16 17.62 -2.44 -4.89
C HIS A 16 18.54 -3.62 -5.27
N GLU A 17 19.66 -3.37 -5.93
CA GLU A 17 20.64 -4.42 -6.29
C GLU A 17 21.25 -5.07 -5.06
N ASP A 18 21.62 -4.26 -4.05
CA ASP A 18 22.17 -4.76 -2.79
C ASP A 18 21.12 -5.54 -2.00
N ALA A 19 19.88 -5.07 -2.00
CA ALA A 19 18.76 -5.77 -1.37
C ALA A 19 18.48 -7.14 -2.03
N LEU A 20 18.51 -7.21 -3.37
CA LEU A 20 18.38 -8.47 -4.11
C LEU A 20 19.55 -9.41 -3.83
N ALA A 21 20.78 -8.91 -3.80
CA ALA A 21 21.96 -9.71 -3.47
C ALA A 21 21.84 -10.29 -2.04
N MET A 22 21.36 -9.48 -1.09
CA MET A 22 21.12 -9.92 0.28
C MET A 22 20.02 -10.98 0.39
N LEU A 23 18.89 -10.83 -0.34
CA LEU A 23 17.82 -11.82 -0.40
C LEU A 23 18.30 -13.14 -1.03
N ASN A 24 19.14 -13.07 -2.07
CA ASN A 24 19.71 -14.27 -2.70
C ASN A 24 20.67 -15.02 -1.76
N ALA A 25 21.42 -14.30 -0.95
CA ALA A 25 22.32 -14.89 0.06
C ALA A 25 21.55 -15.41 1.29
N SER A 26 20.41 -14.83 1.64
CA SER A 26 19.62 -15.14 2.83
C SER A 26 18.11 -15.10 2.54
N PRO A 27 17.56 -16.10 1.81
CA PRO A 27 16.15 -16.09 1.38
C PRO A 27 15.15 -16.04 2.53
N ALA A 28 15.50 -16.55 3.71
CA ALA A 28 14.64 -16.54 4.90
C ALA A 28 14.28 -15.13 5.38
N LEU A 29 15.01 -14.09 4.94
CA LEU A 29 14.70 -12.70 5.28
C LEU A 29 13.38 -12.22 4.62
N ALA A 30 12.95 -12.85 3.54
CA ALA A 30 11.76 -12.44 2.80
C ALA A 30 10.48 -12.47 3.65
N THR A 31 10.40 -13.39 4.61
CA THR A 31 9.21 -13.61 5.46
C THR A 31 9.39 -13.07 6.89
N GLN A 32 10.54 -12.50 7.20
CA GLN A 32 10.79 -11.94 8.51
C GLN A 32 10.08 -10.59 8.69
N ARG A 33 9.77 -10.29 9.94
CA ARG A 33 9.19 -9.01 10.35
C ARG A 33 10.20 -8.19 11.12
N THR A 34 10.18 -6.87 10.93
CA THR A 34 10.94 -5.99 11.84
C THR A 34 10.34 -6.05 13.24
N ASP A 35 11.19 -6.06 14.26
CA ASP A 35 10.81 -5.97 15.67
C ASP A 35 10.91 -4.54 16.22
N ARG A 36 11.25 -3.56 15.35
CA ARG A 36 11.29 -2.15 15.73
C ARG A 36 9.96 -1.70 16.32
N SER A 37 10.02 -1.07 17.47
CA SER A 37 8.84 -0.49 18.12
C SER A 37 8.30 0.71 17.32
N GLY A 38 6.97 0.95 17.36
CA GLY A 38 6.32 2.09 16.74
C GLY A 38 5.41 1.72 15.57
N GLN A 39 5.08 2.70 14.75
CA GLN A 39 4.11 2.55 13.63
C GLN A 39 4.50 1.50 12.59
N LEU A 40 5.78 1.16 12.50
CA LEU A 40 6.35 0.23 11.53
C LEU A 40 6.60 -1.16 12.12
N CYS A 41 6.19 -1.39 13.38
CA CYS A 41 6.35 -2.67 14.07
C CYS A 41 5.69 -3.81 13.29
N GLY A 42 6.44 -4.87 13.07
CA GLY A 42 5.96 -6.03 12.34
C GLY A 42 5.88 -5.88 10.82
N ALA A 43 6.32 -4.77 10.24
CA ALA A 43 6.37 -4.63 8.79
C ALA A 43 7.38 -5.62 8.18
N THR A 44 6.99 -6.25 7.07
CA THR A 44 7.86 -7.14 6.30
C THR A 44 8.60 -6.37 5.20
N PRO A 45 9.66 -6.94 4.61
CA PRO A 45 10.31 -6.35 3.44
C PRO A 45 9.35 -6.05 2.28
N LEU A 46 8.27 -6.86 2.12
CA LEU A 46 7.29 -6.65 1.06
C LEU A 46 6.47 -5.35 1.25
N HIS A 47 6.15 -4.95 2.48
CA HIS A 47 5.51 -3.65 2.73
C HIS A 47 6.38 -2.49 2.23
N TRP A 48 7.67 -2.54 2.54
CA TRP A 48 8.62 -1.50 2.14
C TRP A 48 8.88 -1.51 0.64
N ALA A 49 9.05 -2.69 0.04
CA ALA A 49 9.24 -2.82 -1.41
C ALA A 49 8.01 -2.27 -2.16
N ALA A 50 6.80 -2.57 -1.69
CA ALA A 50 5.56 -2.04 -2.26
C ALA A 50 5.48 -0.51 -2.15
N HIS A 51 5.77 0.04 -0.97
CA HIS A 51 5.75 1.49 -0.73
C HIS A 51 6.75 2.25 -1.62
N HIS A 52 7.93 1.67 -1.85
CA HIS A 52 8.99 2.27 -2.68
C HIS A 52 8.87 1.95 -4.17
N ASN A 53 7.76 1.32 -4.61
CA ASN A 53 7.54 0.89 -6.00
C ASN A 53 8.68 0.02 -6.56
N ALA A 54 9.31 -0.79 -5.69
CA ALA A 54 10.43 -1.65 -6.03
C ALA A 54 9.91 -3.00 -6.57
N THR A 55 9.37 -2.99 -7.78
CA THR A 55 8.60 -4.10 -8.39
C THR A 55 9.40 -5.39 -8.46
N GLU A 56 10.68 -5.32 -8.84
CA GLU A 56 11.56 -6.50 -8.92
C GLU A 56 11.77 -7.12 -7.53
N LEU A 57 11.95 -6.27 -6.50
CA LEU A 57 12.03 -6.74 -5.11
C LEU A 57 10.70 -7.34 -4.64
N CYS A 58 9.57 -6.72 -4.96
CA CYS A 58 8.24 -7.30 -4.67
C CYS A 58 8.11 -8.69 -5.27
N GLN A 59 8.42 -8.85 -6.57
CA GLN A 59 8.38 -10.12 -7.26
C GLN A 59 9.26 -11.16 -6.56
N ARG A 60 10.51 -10.79 -6.26
CA ARG A 60 11.46 -11.71 -5.62
C ARG A 60 11.03 -12.11 -4.22
N LEU A 61 10.49 -11.19 -3.43
CA LEU A 61 9.98 -11.46 -2.09
C LEU A 61 8.79 -12.44 -2.13
N ILE A 62 7.86 -12.26 -3.07
CA ILE A 62 6.72 -13.16 -3.28
C ILE A 62 7.19 -14.57 -3.68
N GLU A 63 8.14 -14.69 -4.60
CA GLU A 63 8.74 -15.97 -4.99
C GLU A 63 9.41 -16.70 -3.81
N LEU A 64 9.92 -15.96 -2.85
CA LEU A 64 10.53 -16.49 -1.62
C LEU A 64 9.49 -16.74 -0.51
N GLY A 65 8.20 -16.62 -0.79
CA GLY A 65 7.10 -16.97 0.10
C GLY A 65 6.61 -15.83 0.99
N ALA A 66 6.93 -14.57 0.68
CA ALA A 66 6.29 -13.45 1.38
C ALA A 66 4.77 -13.46 1.14
N ASP A 67 4.00 -13.32 2.20
CA ASP A 67 2.54 -13.25 2.12
C ASP A 67 2.10 -11.87 1.59
N VAL A 68 1.43 -11.87 0.45
CA VAL A 68 0.93 -10.64 -0.21
C VAL A 68 -0.18 -9.94 0.59
N ASN A 69 -0.85 -10.70 1.48
CA ASN A 69 -1.95 -10.24 2.32
C ASN A 69 -1.53 -10.04 3.78
N ASP A 70 -0.24 -10.12 4.05
CA ASP A 70 0.28 -9.88 5.40
C ASP A 70 -0.10 -8.47 5.88
N ALA A 71 -0.65 -8.37 7.08
CA ALA A 71 -1.03 -7.11 7.68
C ALA A 71 -0.04 -6.70 8.79
N ALA A 72 0.47 -5.48 8.71
CA ALA A 72 1.52 -5.01 9.61
C ALA A 72 1.39 -3.57 10.06
N GLY A 73 2.15 -3.24 11.09
CA GLY A 73 2.21 -1.91 11.68
C GLY A 73 1.02 -1.58 12.57
N GLN A 74 1.00 -0.37 13.09
CA GLN A 74 -0.02 0.11 14.03
C GLN A 74 -1.44 0.01 13.47
N TRP A 75 -1.59 0.12 12.14
CA TRP A 75 -2.87 0.14 11.44
C TRP A 75 -3.21 -1.17 10.73
N TRP A 76 -2.41 -2.23 10.92
CA TRP A 76 -2.59 -3.54 10.28
C TRP A 76 -2.85 -3.46 8.77
N ARG A 77 -2.10 -2.59 8.10
CA ARG A 77 -2.20 -2.38 6.66
C ARG A 77 -1.40 -3.42 5.90
N THR A 78 -1.95 -3.86 4.77
CA THR A 78 -1.30 -4.79 3.83
C THR A 78 -0.23 -4.11 2.98
N PRO A 79 0.69 -4.87 2.33
CA PRO A 79 1.60 -4.32 1.32
C PRO A 79 0.86 -3.56 0.21
N LEU A 80 -0.33 -4.05 -0.21
CA LEU A 80 -1.18 -3.37 -1.19
C LEU A 80 -1.59 -1.97 -0.71
N ALA A 81 -2.03 -1.85 0.54
CA ALA A 81 -2.42 -0.56 1.10
C ALA A 81 -1.23 0.40 1.26
N TRP A 82 -0.03 -0.12 1.58
CA TRP A 82 1.19 0.68 1.63
C TRP A 82 1.60 1.20 0.24
N GLY A 83 1.53 0.33 -0.79
CA GLY A 83 1.76 0.74 -2.17
C GLY A 83 0.74 1.77 -2.66
N ALA A 84 -0.53 1.59 -2.32
CA ALA A 84 -1.60 2.52 -2.68
C ALA A 84 -1.43 3.90 -2.03
N ASP A 85 -1.04 3.97 -0.75
CA ASP A 85 -0.73 5.22 -0.03
C ASP A 85 0.41 6.01 -0.70
N ALA A 86 1.39 5.31 -1.23
CA ALA A 86 2.53 5.88 -1.96
C ALA A 86 2.25 6.14 -3.45
N ALA A 87 1.09 5.75 -3.99
CA ALA A 87 0.76 5.70 -5.42
C ALA A 87 1.81 4.90 -6.24
N ALA A 88 2.31 3.82 -5.66
CA ALA A 88 3.28 2.90 -6.26
C ALA A 88 2.58 1.97 -7.27
N THR A 89 2.21 2.54 -8.42
CA THR A 89 1.27 1.96 -9.39
C THR A 89 1.68 0.57 -9.86
N GLU A 90 2.95 0.40 -10.22
CA GLU A 90 3.47 -0.87 -10.75
C GLU A 90 3.52 -1.96 -9.67
N SER A 91 3.89 -1.60 -8.44
CA SER A 91 3.86 -2.54 -7.32
C SER A 91 2.44 -2.92 -6.91
N VAL A 92 1.48 -1.98 -6.96
CA VAL A 92 0.06 -2.26 -6.72
C VAL A 92 -0.48 -3.26 -7.74
N GLU A 93 -0.20 -3.07 -9.04
CA GLU A 93 -0.61 -3.97 -10.11
C GLU A 93 0.01 -5.37 -9.95
N LEU A 94 1.30 -5.42 -9.59
CA LEU A 94 2.00 -6.67 -9.31
C LEU A 94 1.37 -7.44 -8.13
N LEU A 95 1.11 -6.77 -7.02
CA LEU A 95 0.51 -7.40 -5.83
C LEU A 95 -0.88 -7.95 -6.14
N LEU A 96 -1.74 -7.20 -6.85
CA LEU A 96 -3.06 -7.65 -7.28
C LEU A 96 -2.97 -8.87 -8.21
N SER A 97 -2.02 -8.88 -9.14
CA SER A 97 -1.77 -10.02 -10.04
C SER A 97 -1.28 -11.27 -9.29
N ASN A 98 -0.71 -11.10 -8.10
CA ASN A 98 -0.26 -12.19 -7.23
C ASN A 98 -1.25 -12.51 -6.10
N GLY A 99 -2.51 -12.09 -6.21
CA GLY A 99 -3.58 -12.50 -5.31
C GLY A 99 -3.74 -11.64 -4.05
N ALA A 100 -3.26 -10.40 -4.08
CA ALA A 100 -3.59 -9.46 -3.01
C ALA A 100 -5.11 -9.20 -2.97
N ASP A 101 -5.70 -9.29 -1.79
CA ASP A 101 -7.11 -8.96 -1.58
C ASP A 101 -7.30 -7.44 -1.60
N VAL A 102 -7.92 -6.96 -2.68
CA VAL A 102 -8.17 -5.53 -2.91
C VAL A 102 -9.05 -4.89 -1.84
N ASN A 103 -9.88 -5.69 -1.18
CA ASN A 103 -10.85 -5.25 -0.17
C ASN A 103 -10.45 -5.61 1.28
N GLN A 104 -9.24 -6.13 1.49
CA GLN A 104 -8.78 -6.43 2.84
C GLN A 104 -8.71 -5.17 3.70
N ASP A 105 -9.37 -5.26 4.86
CA ASP A 105 -9.43 -4.17 5.83
C ASP A 105 -8.19 -4.10 6.73
N ALA A 106 -7.81 -2.88 7.10
CA ALA A 106 -7.04 -2.59 8.30
C ALA A 106 -7.94 -2.49 9.55
N ILE A 107 -7.35 -2.33 10.75
CA ILE A 107 -8.07 -2.31 12.04
C ILE A 107 -9.27 -1.34 12.06
N VAL A 108 -9.19 -0.23 11.35
CA VAL A 108 -10.25 0.81 11.35
C VAL A 108 -11.16 0.72 10.10
N GLY A 109 -11.17 -0.40 9.41
CA GLY A 109 -11.98 -0.61 8.21
C GLY A 109 -11.46 0.12 6.97
N THR A 110 -10.18 0.53 6.96
CA THR A 110 -9.56 1.18 5.80
C THR A 110 -9.04 0.14 4.82
N THR A 111 -9.37 0.28 3.54
CA THR A 111 -8.86 -0.55 2.44
C THR A 111 -7.75 0.16 1.66
N ALA A 112 -7.15 -0.52 0.68
CA ALA A 112 -6.19 0.11 -0.24
C ALA A 112 -6.80 1.33 -0.98
N LEU A 113 -8.12 1.30 -1.29
CA LEU A 113 -8.80 2.42 -1.93
C LEU A 113 -8.94 3.64 -0.99
N HIS A 114 -9.13 3.43 0.32
CA HIS A 114 -9.03 4.51 1.30
C HIS A 114 -7.59 5.03 1.39
N ALA A 115 -6.59 4.14 1.37
CA ALA A 115 -5.19 4.54 1.44
C ALA A 115 -4.78 5.46 0.27
N VAL A 116 -5.14 5.12 -0.98
CA VAL A 116 -4.87 5.97 -2.14
C VAL A 116 -5.65 7.29 -2.09
N ALA A 117 -6.85 7.28 -1.50
CA ALA A 117 -7.68 8.48 -1.33
C ALA A 117 -7.09 9.46 -0.30
N MET A 118 -6.63 8.94 0.83
CA MET A 118 -5.89 9.68 1.86
C MET A 118 -4.48 10.03 1.41
N GLY A 119 -3.95 9.22 0.50
CA GLY A 119 -2.57 9.22 0.12
C GLY A 119 -2.08 10.58 -0.26
N GLY A 120 -0.84 10.81 0.16
CA GLY A 120 -0.10 11.96 -0.15
C GLY A 120 -0.42 13.17 0.75
N ALA A 121 -1.32 13.21 1.81
CA ALA A 121 -1.48 14.32 2.76
C ALA A 121 -0.18 14.65 3.50
N SER A 122 0.69 13.69 3.65
CA SER A 122 1.92 13.80 4.43
C SER A 122 3.22 14.02 3.63
N GLN A 123 3.24 13.91 2.31
CA GLN A 123 4.48 13.83 1.54
C GLN A 123 4.70 14.88 0.43
N GLY A 124 4.12 16.06 0.51
CA GLY A 124 4.53 17.31 -0.15
C GLY A 124 4.91 17.35 -1.65
N LYS A 125 5.13 16.22 -2.33
CA LYS A 125 5.41 16.13 -3.77
C LYS A 125 4.68 14.93 -4.34
N ARG A 126 3.54 15.18 -4.97
CA ARG A 126 2.71 14.13 -5.52
C ARG A 126 2.52 14.31 -7.00
N ASP A 127 2.64 13.19 -7.70
CA ASP A 127 2.10 13.08 -9.04
C ASP A 127 0.59 12.73 -8.96
N PRO A 128 -0.32 13.68 -9.19
CA PRO A 128 -1.76 13.43 -9.18
C PRO A 128 -2.16 12.35 -10.20
N GLN A 129 -1.38 12.14 -11.24
CA GLN A 129 -1.64 11.13 -12.25
C GLN A 129 -1.34 9.72 -11.72
N ALA A 130 -0.28 9.55 -10.92
CA ALA A 130 0.02 8.27 -10.28
C ALA A 130 -1.12 7.86 -9.32
N TYR A 131 -1.60 8.77 -8.46
CA TYR A 131 -2.75 8.52 -7.58
C TYR A 131 -4.01 8.16 -8.35
N LYS A 132 -4.29 8.89 -9.45
CA LYS A 132 -5.40 8.60 -10.34
C LYS A 132 -5.31 7.18 -10.92
N ARG A 133 -4.16 6.82 -11.49
CA ARG A 133 -3.94 5.49 -12.09
C ARG A 133 -4.04 4.38 -11.05
N THR A 134 -3.47 4.56 -9.87
CA THR A 134 -3.57 3.58 -8.78
C THR A 134 -5.02 3.36 -8.36
N ALA A 135 -5.82 4.43 -8.23
CA ALA A 135 -7.25 4.29 -7.93
C ALA A 135 -8.01 3.56 -9.05
N GLU A 136 -7.75 3.89 -10.33
CA GLU A 136 -8.35 3.21 -11.48
C GLU A 136 -8.01 1.71 -11.50
N ILE A 137 -6.76 1.32 -11.19
CA ILE A 137 -6.32 -0.07 -11.09
C ILE A 137 -7.06 -0.80 -9.96
N LEU A 138 -7.11 -0.22 -8.75
CA LEU A 138 -7.82 -0.82 -7.63
C LEU A 138 -9.30 -1.06 -7.95
N ILE A 139 -9.98 -0.07 -8.56
CA ILE A 139 -11.38 -0.19 -8.97
C ILE A 139 -11.56 -1.25 -10.05
N ALA A 140 -10.67 -1.32 -11.03
CA ALA A 140 -10.69 -2.34 -12.09
C ALA A 140 -10.54 -3.77 -11.53
N HIS A 141 -9.86 -3.93 -10.37
CA HIS A 141 -9.73 -5.21 -9.65
C HIS A 141 -10.82 -5.43 -8.59
N GLY A 142 -11.89 -4.64 -8.61
CA GLY A 142 -13.07 -4.85 -7.76
C GLY A 142 -12.99 -4.21 -6.38
N ALA A 143 -12.21 -3.14 -6.21
CA ALA A 143 -12.25 -2.37 -4.96
C ALA A 143 -13.65 -1.80 -4.71
N ASP A 144 -14.18 -1.99 -3.49
CA ASP A 144 -15.47 -1.46 -3.09
C ASP A 144 -15.39 0.06 -2.86
N ILE A 145 -15.94 0.82 -3.81
CA ILE A 145 -15.95 2.29 -3.78
C ILE A 145 -16.88 2.87 -2.69
N HIS A 146 -17.78 2.04 -2.15
CA HIS A 146 -18.74 2.42 -1.10
C HIS A 146 -18.34 1.92 0.29
N ARG A 147 -17.19 1.19 0.41
CA ARG A 147 -16.72 0.69 1.69
C ARG A 147 -16.64 1.82 2.70
N ARG A 148 -17.14 1.56 3.92
CA ARG A 148 -17.10 2.54 5.01
C ARG A 148 -16.12 2.11 6.09
N THR A 149 -15.31 3.03 6.56
CA THR A 149 -14.49 2.85 7.76
C THR A 149 -15.36 2.79 9.01
N GLU A 150 -14.78 2.49 10.17
CA GLU A 150 -15.49 2.57 11.47
C GLU A 150 -16.07 3.97 11.72
N LYS A 151 -15.43 5.01 11.20
CA LYS A 151 -15.94 6.41 11.26
C LYS A 151 -16.98 6.72 10.17
N GLN A 152 -17.53 5.70 9.51
CA GLN A 152 -18.53 5.81 8.44
C GLN A 152 -18.07 6.60 7.21
N ARG A 153 -16.77 6.71 6.99
CA ARG A 153 -16.19 7.45 5.87
C ARG A 153 -15.95 6.53 4.67
N THR A 154 -16.32 6.99 3.50
CA THR A 154 -16.05 6.32 2.22
C THR A 154 -14.68 6.76 1.66
N PRO A 155 -14.11 6.04 0.67
CA PRO A 155 -12.93 6.52 -0.06
C PRO A 155 -13.11 7.93 -0.66
N LEU A 156 -14.32 8.27 -1.10
CA LEU A 156 -14.60 9.61 -1.63
C LEU A 156 -14.53 10.69 -0.54
N ASP A 157 -15.07 10.43 0.64
CA ASP A 157 -14.98 11.35 1.78
C ASP A 157 -13.51 11.61 2.12
N GLU A 158 -12.69 10.55 2.17
CA GLU A 158 -11.25 10.69 2.42
C GLU A 158 -10.54 11.49 1.31
N ALA A 159 -10.87 11.26 0.04
CA ALA A 159 -10.27 11.99 -1.07
C ALA A 159 -10.62 13.49 -1.05
N VAL A 160 -11.85 13.83 -0.67
CA VAL A 160 -12.33 15.22 -0.58
C VAL A 160 -11.64 15.94 0.57
N ASP A 161 -11.63 15.35 1.77
CA ASP A 161 -11.03 15.97 2.97
C ASP A 161 -9.52 16.16 2.85
N ASN A 162 -8.84 15.22 2.19
CA ASN A 162 -7.39 15.29 1.95
C ASN A 162 -7.03 16.12 0.70
N GLY A 163 -8.03 16.68 -0.01
CA GLY A 163 -7.81 17.50 -1.20
C GLY A 163 -7.29 16.73 -2.41
N ASN A 164 -7.46 15.39 -2.42
CA ASN A 164 -7.03 14.54 -3.54
C ASN A 164 -8.04 14.59 -4.69
N LYS A 165 -8.04 15.70 -5.43
CA LYS A 165 -9.01 15.98 -6.51
C LYS A 165 -8.99 14.94 -7.62
N SER A 166 -7.83 14.39 -7.93
CA SER A 166 -7.67 13.39 -8.99
C SER A 166 -8.38 12.08 -8.65
N VAL A 167 -8.20 11.58 -7.42
CA VAL A 167 -8.87 10.37 -6.94
C VAL A 167 -10.37 10.62 -6.73
N ALA A 168 -10.77 11.78 -6.17
CA ALA A 168 -12.17 12.14 -6.02
C ALA A 168 -12.91 12.17 -7.39
N ALA A 169 -12.26 12.65 -8.44
CA ALA A 169 -12.84 12.64 -9.79
C ALA A 169 -13.05 11.22 -10.33
N VAL A 170 -12.09 10.32 -10.10
CA VAL A 170 -12.20 8.90 -10.47
C VAL A 170 -13.37 8.25 -9.73
N LEU A 171 -13.44 8.41 -8.41
CA LEU A 171 -14.48 7.80 -7.57
C LEU A 171 -15.89 8.27 -8.01
N ARG A 172 -16.07 9.57 -8.24
CA ARG A 172 -17.35 10.13 -8.77
C ARG A 172 -17.73 9.56 -10.14
N LYS A 173 -16.75 9.42 -11.04
CA LYS A 173 -16.97 8.82 -12.36
C LYS A 173 -17.50 7.39 -12.24
N HIS A 174 -17.12 6.66 -11.19
CA HIS A 174 -17.58 5.30 -10.90
C HIS A 174 -18.84 5.24 -10.02
N GLY A 175 -19.48 6.37 -9.71
CA GLY A 175 -20.75 6.43 -8.99
C GLY A 175 -20.61 6.57 -7.47
N ALA A 176 -19.44 6.92 -6.95
CA ALA A 176 -19.30 7.22 -5.52
C ALA A 176 -19.98 8.55 -5.17
N GLU A 177 -20.67 8.58 -4.04
CA GLU A 177 -21.32 9.77 -3.48
C GLU A 177 -20.70 10.09 -2.11
N ILE A 178 -20.72 11.39 -1.73
CA ILE A 178 -20.28 11.84 -0.41
C ILE A 178 -21.28 11.33 0.62
N SER A 179 -20.77 10.83 1.74
CA SER A 179 -21.65 10.39 2.83
C SER A 179 -22.34 11.58 3.52
N ASP A 180 -23.64 11.43 3.88
CA ASP A 180 -24.41 12.47 4.56
C ASP A 180 -23.85 12.86 5.95
N SER A 181 -22.82 12.16 6.42
CA SER A 181 -22.14 12.42 7.71
C SER A 181 -21.17 13.61 7.65
N SER A 182 -21.02 14.26 6.51
CA SER A 182 -20.09 15.39 6.29
C SER A 182 -20.78 16.76 6.29
N LEU A 183 -22.04 16.85 6.74
CA LEU A 183 -22.82 18.07 6.91
C LEU A 183 -22.92 18.50 8.38
#